data_bf1fbfbbe0e631dd86160e0eb3986867
#
_entry.id   bf1fbfbbe0e631dd86160e0eb3986867
#
_cell.length_a   1.000
_cell.length_b   1.000
_cell.length_c   1.000
_cell.angle_alpha   90.00
_cell.angle_beta   90.00
_cell.angle_gamma   90.00
#
_symmetry.space_group_name_H-M   'P 1'
#
loop_
_entity.id
_entity.type
_entity.pdbx_description
1 polymer ?
#
loop_
_entity_poly.entity_id
_entity_poly.type
_entity_poly.pdbx_seq_one_letter_code
_entity_poly.pdbx_strand_id
1 'polypeptide(L)'
;PESAKDYNAWMMRGVIYKDLYKTSQMNNVASPYRDSATVSLIQSLQLDTANKNAQKDFVLKSLTYLANLYHNDIVKTLDTVNYQESLANFDKHKAIKKIIDPAFNEQKYNYDVYSSVGSMFEKGFEKTMSKNLLDYANYYLLKAYEINSNTDFINKNIGVLYYNQAVDIIKKMDYDVPLDQLPVYQDQSVAFGKKALPYLIKANEINPSDKAVVEGLAGIYYLLNDSEKYNEYKKKFEEMNKQ
;
A
#
# COMPACT_ATOMS: atom_id res chain seq x y z
N PRO A 1 -5.68 30.42 27.54
CA PRO A 1 -5.58 31.76 26.98
C PRO A 1 -6.69 31.97 25.94
N GLU A 2 -7.25 33.17 25.86
CA GLU A 2 -8.28 33.54 24.86
C GLU A 2 -7.79 33.28 23.44
N SER A 3 -6.51 33.52 23.16
CA SER A 3 -5.86 33.24 21.87
C SER A 3 -5.95 31.78 21.40
N ALA A 4 -6.13 30.83 22.32
CA ALA A 4 -6.30 29.41 21.95
C ALA A 4 -7.65 29.12 21.27
N LYS A 5 -8.64 30.02 21.40
CA LYS A 5 -9.97 29.93 20.77
C LYS A 5 -10.13 30.87 19.58
N ASP A 6 -9.10 31.67 19.27
CA ASP A 6 -9.13 32.61 18.16
C ASP A 6 -8.62 31.99 16.89
N TYR A 7 -9.49 31.83 15.89
CA TYR A 7 -9.14 31.26 14.58
C TYR A 7 -8.09 32.11 13.82
N ASN A 8 -8.08 33.44 14.01
CA ASN A 8 -7.08 34.33 13.39
C ASN A 8 -5.69 34.09 13.99
N ALA A 9 -5.58 33.88 15.29
CA ALA A 9 -4.31 33.59 15.94
C ALA A 9 -3.71 32.26 15.40
N TRP A 10 -4.55 31.25 15.23
CA TRP A 10 -4.13 29.99 14.66
C TRP A 10 -3.77 30.11 13.16
N MET A 11 -4.52 30.89 12.39
CA MET A 11 -4.20 31.18 10.99
C MET A 11 -2.83 31.85 10.86
N MET A 12 -2.60 32.92 11.63
CA MET A 12 -1.33 33.66 11.61
C MET A 12 -0.15 32.76 12.01
N ARG A 13 -0.33 31.95 13.06
CA ARG A 13 0.67 30.95 13.45
C ARG A 13 0.98 29.99 12.31
N GLY A 14 -0.02 29.48 11.61
CA GLY A 14 0.14 28.58 10.47
C GLY A 14 0.91 29.24 9.33
N VAL A 15 0.62 30.49 9.01
CA VAL A 15 1.33 31.25 7.97
C VAL A 15 2.81 31.45 8.33
N ILE A 16 3.08 31.86 9.57
CA ILE A 16 4.46 32.06 10.06
C ILE A 16 5.26 30.76 9.92
N TYR A 17 4.72 29.62 10.40
CA TYR A 17 5.42 28.34 10.28
C TYR A 17 5.58 27.87 8.83
N LYS A 18 4.61 28.13 7.96
CA LYS A 18 4.74 27.85 6.51
C LYS A 18 5.88 28.65 5.87
N ASP A 19 6.02 29.92 6.24
CA ASP A 19 7.08 30.77 5.72
C ASP A 19 8.46 30.39 6.30
N LEU A 20 8.53 30.03 7.58
CA LEU A 20 9.74 29.47 8.20
C LEU A 20 10.15 28.16 7.49
N TYR A 21 9.20 27.27 7.19
CA TYR A 21 9.50 26.10 6.40
C TYR A 21 10.10 26.43 5.04
N LYS A 22 9.49 27.35 4.29
CA LYS A 22 9.97 27.77 2.98
C LYS A 22 11.38 28.36 3.01
N THR A 23 11.71 29.11 4.05
CA THR A 23 12.99 29.84 4.12
C THR A 23 14.12 29.01 4.71
N SER A 24 13.83 28.00 5.57
CA SER A 24 14.87 27.31 6.32
C SER A 24 14.86 25.79 6.22
N GLN A 25 13.73 25.18 5.84
CA GLN A 25 13.57 23.71 5.86
C GLN A 25 12.86 23.11 4.64
N MET A 26 12.87 23.80 3.50
CA MET A 26 12.10 23.42 2.31
C MET A 26 12.40 22.01 1.79
N ASN A 27 13.59 21.49 2.04
CA ASN A 27 14.03 20.15 1.63
C ASN A 27 13.95 19.12 2.76
N ASN A 28 13.49 19.49 3.95
CA ASN A 28 13.35 18.58 5.07
C ASN A 28 12.00 17.88 5.03
N VAL A 29 11.98 16.60 4.67
CA VAL A 29 10.76 15.77 4.58
C VAL A 29 10.08 15.54 5.95
N ALA A 30 10.82 15.70 7.06
CA ALA A 30 10.33 15.60 8.43
C ALA A 30 10.30 16.98 9.14
N SER A 31 10.05 18.06 8.41
CA SER A 31 10.10 19.42 8.96
C SER A 31 9.06 19.68 10.03
N PRO A 32 9.47 20.02 11.29
CA PRO A 32 8.53 20.40 12.34
C PRO A 32 7.80 21.72 12.04
N TYR A 33 8.38 22.60 11.22
CA TYR A 33 7.73 23.84 10.80
C TYR A 33 6.56 23.55 9.85
N ARG A 34 6.75 22.65 8.89
CA ARG A 34 5.67 22.21 8.00
C ARG A 34 4.52 21.57 8.78
N ASP A 35 4.84 20.69 9.72
CA ASP A 35 3.84 20.04 10.58
C ASP A 35 3.09 21.07 11.44
N SER A 36 3.81 22.01 12.05
CA SER A 36 3.21 23.10 12.85
C SER A 36 2.33 24.01 12.01
N ALA A 37 2.71 24.30 10.77
CA ALA A 37 1.89 25.04 9.82
C ALA A 37 0.59 24.31 9.53
N THR A 38 0.68 23.01 9.21
CA THR A 38 -0.49 22.16 8.89
C THR A 38 -1.47 22.13 10.05
N VAL A 39 -1.01 21.76 11.24
CA VAL A 39 -1.86 21.70 12.45
C VAL A 39 -2.53 23.05 12.73
N SER A 40 -1.78 24.15 12.61
CA SER A 40 -2.31 25.47 12.91
C SER A 40 -3.38 25.94 11.91
N LEU A 41 -3.16 25.69 10.61
CA LEU A 41 -4.14 26.05 9.58
C LEU A 41 -5.41 25.18 9.67
N ILE A 42 -5.28 23.90 10.01
CA ILE A 42 -6.44 23.02 10.26
C ILE A 42 -7.21 23.52 11.47
N GLN A 43 -6.53 23.83 12.58
CA GLN A 43 -7.14 24.34 13.80
C GLN A 43 -7.88 25.67 13.56
N SER A 44 -7.32 26.56 12.73
CA SER A 44 -7.99 27.79 12.33
C SER A 44 -9.35 27.53 11.67
N LEU A 45 -9.43 26.57 10.74
CA LEU A 45 -10.71 26.24 10.11
C LEU A 45 -11.70 25.56 11.06
N GLN A 46 -11.23 24.74 11.98
CA GLN A 46 -12.09 24.07 12.96
C GLN A 46 -12.71 25.03 13.96
N LEU A 47 -11.99 26.10 14.33
CA LEU A 47 -12.48 27.13 15.23
C LEU A 47 -13.42 28.14 14.56
N ASP A 48 -13.37 28.27 13.24
CA ASP A 48 -14.27 29.15 12.49
C ASP A 48 -15.64 28.52 12.22
N THR A 49 -16.33 28.09 13.27
CA THR A 49 -17.64 27.41 13.18
C THR A 49 -18.72 28.30 12.57
N ALA A 50 -18.58 29.62 12.66
CA ALA A 50 -19.51 30.56 12.05
C ALA A 50 -19.19 30.96 10.62
N ASN A 51 -18.15 30.37 10.04
CA ASN A 51 -17.70 30.63 8.66
C ASN A 51 -17.39 32.11 8.39
N LYS A 52 -16.86 32.82 9.41
CA LYS A 52 -16.60 34.27 9.38
C LYS A 52 -15.18 34.62 8.92
N ASN A 53 -14.32 33.62 8.71
CA ASN A 53 -12.95 33.87 8.28
C ASN A 53 -12.92 34.39 6.85
N ALA A 54 -12.73 35.69 6.69
CA ALA A 54 -12.60 36.35 5.39
C ALA A 54 -11.41 35.82 4.57
N GLN A 55 -10.45 35.12 5.20
CA GLN A 55 -9.28 34.55 4.55
C GLN A 55 -9.36 33.02 4.42
N LYS A 56 -10.53 32.43 4.55
CA LYS A 56 -10.72 30.98 4.41
C LYS A 56 -10.10 30.42 3.16
N ASP A 57 -10.30 31.06 2.01
CA ASP A 57 -9.74 30.64 0.73
C ASP A 57 -8.22 30.62 0.74
N PHE A 58 -7.59 31.58 1.40
CA PHE A 58 -6.14 31.62 1.58
C PHE A 58 -5.65 30.45 2.46
N VAL A 59 -6.38 30.11 3.52
CA VAL A 59 -6.07 28.97 4.37
C VAL A 59 -6.18 27.66 3.58
N LEU A 60 -7.25 27.48 2.80
CA LEU A 60 -7.45 26.30 1.95
C LEU A 60 -6.35 26.16 0.88
N LYS A 61 -5.97 27.26 0.21
CA LYS A 61 -4.83 27.27 -0.75
C LYS A 61 -3.52 26.90 -0.07
N SER A 62 -3.30 27.39 1.15
CA SER A 62 -2.10 27.06 1.94
C SER A 62 -2.06 25.58 2.32
N LEU A 63 -3.18 25.01 2.74
CA LEU A 63 -3.31 23.58 3.01
C LEU A 63 -3.10 22.73 1.75
N THR A 64 -3.65 23.14 0.61
CA THR A 64 -3.42 22.48 -0.70
C THR A 64 -1.93 22.45 -1.04
N TYR A 65 -1.23 23.57 -0.85
CA TYR A 65 0.23 23.62 -1.05
C TYR A 65 0.96 22.63 -0.12
N LEU A 66 0.60 22.57 1.16
CA LEU A 66 1.21 21.64 2.11
C LEU A 66 0.88 20.18 1.78
N ALA A 67 -0.35 19.88 1.33
CA ALA A 67 -0.73 18.56 0.86
C ALA A 67 0.15 18.09 -0.30
N ASN A 68 0.39 18.94 -1.29
CA ASN A 68 1.26 18.61 -2.43
C ASN A 68 2.71 18.32 -1.99
N LEU A 69 3.20 19.03 -0.98
CA LEU A 69 4.53 18.76 -0.42
C LEU A 69 4.59 17.39 0.27
N TYR A 70 3.61 17.06 1.10
CA TYR A 70 3.53 15.73 1.71
C TYR A 70 3.42 14.62 0.66
N HIS A 71 2.61 14.83 -0.38
CA HIS A 71 2.50 13.87 -1.48
C HIS A 71 3.85 13.64 -2.18
N ASN A 72 4.58 14.69 -2.50
CA ASN A 72 5.90 14.60 -3.12
C ASN A 72 6.90 13.84 -2.25
N ASP A 73 6.85 14.07 -0.93
CA ASP A 73 7.74 13.38 0.00
C ASP A 73 7.36 11.92 0.18
N ILE A 74 6.06 11.57 0.17
CA ILE A 74 5.60 10.19 0.13
C ILE A 74 6.26 9.45 -1.04
N VAL A 75 6.19 10.02 -2.25
CA VAL A 75 6.77 9.39 -3.44
C VAL A 75 8.28 9.19 -3.31
N LYS A 76 8.98 10.13 -2.66
CA LYS A 76 10.45 10.05 -2.47
C LYS A 76 10.86 9.03 -1.41
N THR A 77 10.04 8.85 -0.37
CA THR A 77 10.40 8.04 0.80
C THR A 77 9.70 6.68 0.82
N LEU A 78 8.89 6.35 -0.20
CA LEU A 78 8.22 5.05 -0.31
C LEU A 78 9.20 3.99 -0.81
N ASP A 79 10.05 3.53 0.10
CA ASP A 79 10.98 2.42 -0.10
C ASP A 79 11.03 1.54 1.17
N THR A 80 11.75 0.43 1.09
CA THR A 80 11.82 -0.56 2.20
C THR A 80 12.56 -0.08 3.44
N VAL A 81 13.24 1.06 3.37
CA VAL A 81 14.02 1.64 4.49
C VAL A 81 13.25 2.80 5.12
N ASN A 82 12.70 3.70 4.29
CA ASN A 82 12.12 4.97 4.72
C ASN A 82 10.57 4.94 4.82
N TYR A 83 9.94 3.79 4.59
CA TYR A 83 8.48 3.65 4.51
C TYR A 83 7.71 4.21 5.73
N GLN A 84 8.30 4.20 6.92
CA GLN A 84 7.66 4.76 8.12
C GLN A 84 7.45 6.26 8.00
N GLU A 85 8.42 6.97 7.42
CA GLU A 85 8.29 8.40 7.13
C GLU A 85 7.25 8.64 6.05
N SER A 86 7.22 7.79 5.02
CA SER A 86 6.18 7.81 4.00
C SER A 86 4.79 7.66 4.61
N LEU A 87 4.58 6.69 5.51
CA LEU A 87 3.31 6.48 6.21
C LEU A 87 2.91 7.68 7.08
N ALA A 88 3.85 8.28 7.80
CA ALA A 88 3.59 9.49 8.58
C ALA A 88 3.14 10.65 7.67
N ASN A 89 3.75 10.80 6.51
CA ASN A 89 3.36 11.80 5.51
C ASN A 89 2.00 11.47 4.86
N PHE A 90 1.65 10.19 4.67
CA PHE A 90 0.32 9.77 4.24
C PHE A 90 -0.77 10.23 5.22
N ASP A 91 -0.56 10.07 6.52
CA ASP A 91 -1.54 10.49 7.52
C ASP A 91 -1.74 12.00 7.53
N LYS A 92 -0.67 12.78 7.39
CA LYS A 92 -0.73 14.24 7.29
C LYS A 92 -1.43 14.70 6.01
N HIS A 93 -1.08 14.09 4.88
CA HIS A 93 -1.74 14.34 3.59
C HIS A 93 -3.24 14.01 3.66
N LYS A 94 -3.60 12.85 4.23
CA LYS A 94 -4.99 12.43 4.44
C LYS A 94 -5.77 13.43 5.29
N ALA A 95 -5.19 13.90 6.40
CA ALA A 95 -5.83 14.88 7.27
C ALA A 95 -6.17 16.18 6.53
N ILE A 96 -5.28 16.64 5.66
CA ILE A 96 -5.54 17.83 4.83
C ILE A 96 -6.62 17.51 3.78
N LYS A 97 -6.50 16.38 3.06
CA LYS A 97 -7.44 16.01 2.00
C LYS A 97 -8.88 15.93 2.50
N LYS A 98 -9.11 15.42 3.70
CA LYS A 98 -10.44 15.39 4.34
C LYS A 98 -11.07 16.78 4.49
N ILE A 99 -10.27 17.83 4.52
CA ILE A 99 -10.73 19.22 4.73
C ILE A 99 -10.91 19.94 3.40
N ILE A 100 -9.94 19.79 2.47
CA ILE A 100 -9.92 20.57 1.23
C ILE A 100 -10.70 19.93 0.09
N ASP A 101 -11.04 18.65 0.20
CA ASP A 101 -11.68 17.88 -0.87
C ASP A 101 -12.99 17.25 -0.35
N PRO A 102 -14.15 17.85 -0.63
CA PRO A 102 -15.44 17.31 -0.18
C PRO A 102 -15.76 15.92 -0.74
N ALA A 103 -15.13 15.53 -1.86
CA ALA A 103 -15.32 14.23 -2.49
C ALA A 103 -14.28 13.18 -2.02
N PHE A 104 -13.43 13.52 -1.03
CA PHE A 104 -12.38 12.64 -0.55
C PHE A 104 -12.93 11.34 0.04
N ASN A 105 -12.57 10.24 -0.58
CA ASN A 105 -12.93 8.90 -0.11
C ASN A 105 -11.76 8.30 0.70
N GLU A 106 -11.89 8.32 2.01
CA GLU A 106 -10.87 7.83 2.93
C GLU A 106 -10.62 6.33 2.79
N GLN A 107 -11.66 5.52 2.54
CA GLN A 107 -11.51 4.08 2.36
C GLN A 107 -10.69 3.79 1.11
N LYS A 108 -11.04 4.42 -0.02
CA LYS A 108 -10.27 4.29 -1.25
C LYS A 108 -8.81 4.74 -1.05
N TYR A 109 -8.61 5.87 -0.38
CA TYR A 109 -7.27 6.37 -0.09
C TYR A 109 -6.43 5.38 0.75
N ASN A 110 -7.00 4.83 1.82
CA ASN A 110 -6.32 3.84 2.64
C ASN A 110 -6.03 2.55 1.86
N TYR A 111 -6.96 2.10 1.01
CA TYR A 111 -6.73 0.97 0.10
C TYR A 111 -5.54 1.21 -0.82
N ASP A 112 -5.50 2.37 -1.49
CA ASP A 112 -4.42 2.74 -2.42
C ASP A 112 -3.06 2.79 -1.70
N VAL A 113 -3.02 3.35 -0.48
CA VAL A 113 -1.81 3.41 0.37
C VAL A 113 -1.33 2.02 0.74
N TYR A 114 -2.20 1.19 1.34
CA TYR A 114 -1.79 -0.15 1.80
C TYR A 114 -1.40 -1.06 0.63
N SER A 115 -2.11 -0.96 -0.50
CA SER A 115 -1.75 -1.68 -1.72
C SER A 115 -0.36 -1.30 -2.24
N SER A 116 -0.06 0.00 -2.25
CA SER A 116 1.25 0.52 -2.72
C SER A 116 2.38 0.09 -1.80
N VAL A 117 2.18 0.21 -0.47
CA VAL A 117 3.18 -0.21 0.53
C VAL A 117 3.39 -1.72 0.49
N GLY A 118 2.31 -2.50 0.41
CA GLY A 118 2.38 -3.96 0.30
C GLY A 118 3.16 -4.42 -0.94
N SER A 119 2.85 -3.84 -2.11
CA SER A 119 3.55 -4.17 -3.37
C SER A 119 5.01 -3.71 -3.38
N MET A 120 5.33 -2.62 -2.69
CA MET A 120 6.73 -2.20 -2.52
C MET A 120 7.52 -3.26 -1.72
N PHE A 121 6.95 -3.76 -0.61
CA PHE A 121 7.59 -4.81 0.18
C PHE A 121 7.67 -6.15 -0.55
N GLU A 122 6.64 -6.52 -1.33
CA GLU A 122 6.65 -7.70 -2.19
C GLU A 122 7.84 -7.67 -3.17
N LYS A 123 8.01 -6.56 -3.91
CA LYS A 123 9.16 -6.36 -4.81
C LYS A 123 10.50 -6.37 -4.07
N GLY A 124 10.54 -5.87 -2.85
CA GLY A 124 11.73 -5.95 -1.98
C GLY A 124 12.04 -7.39 -1.58
N PHE A 125 11.02 -8.16 -1.22
CA PHE A 125 11.14 -9.59 -0.92
C PHE A 125 11.65 -10.39 -2.12
N GLU A 126 11.08 -10.21 -3.31
CA GLU A 126 11.52 -10.90 -4.54
C GLU A 126 13.01 -10.70 -4.85
N LYS A 127 13.56 -9.53 -4.50
CA LYS A 127 14.98 -9.21 -4.73
C LYS A 127 15.92 -9.77 -3.67
N THR A 128 15.47 -9.86 -2.43
CA THR A 128 16.35 -10.10 -1.29
C THR A 128 16.04 -11.40 -0.55
N MET A 129 14.89 -12.01 -0.79
CA MET A 129 14.32 -13.16 -0.07
C MET A 129 14.23 -12.92 1.45
N SER A 130 14.17 -11.65 1.88
CA SER A 130 14.10 -11.27 3.29
C SER A 130 12.74 -11.60 3.89
N LYS A 131 12.71 -12.44 4.92
CA LYS A 131 11.48 -12.81 5.63
C LYS A 131 10.76 -11.59 6.20
N ASN A 132 11.48 -10.59 6.71
CA ASN A 132 10.87 -9.39 7.25
C ASN A 132 10.08 -8.62 6.18
N LEU A 133 10.62 -8.53 4.95
CA LEU A 133 9.92 -7.87 3.84
C LEU A 133 8.68 -8.65 3.40
N LEU A 134 8.74 -9.99 3.44
CA LEU A 134 7.59 -10.86 3.21
C LEU A 134 6.48 -10.62 4.24
N ASP A 135 6.84 -10.55 5.53
CA ASP A 135 5.88 -10.32 6.61
C ASP A 135 5.21 -8.93 6.48
N TYR A 136 5.97 -7.90 6.11
CA TYR A 136 5.42 -6.57 5.82
C TYR A 136 4.53 -6.57 4.56
N ALA A 137 4.93 -7.25 3.49
CA ALA A 137 4.11 -7.39 2.29
C ALA A 137 2.75 -8.01 2.62
N ASN A 138 2.75 -9.16 3.31
CA ASN A 138 1.52 -9.82 3.77
C ASN A 138 0.65 -8.89 4.62
N TYR A 139 1.24 -8.21 5.59
CA TYR A 139 0.51 -7.33 6.50
C TYR A 139 -0.22 -6.20 5.75
N TYR A 140 0.46 -5.51 4.85
CA TYR A 140 -0.14 -4.37 4.15
C TYR A 140 -1.11 -4.80 3.03
N LEU A 141 -0.80 -5.88 2.30
CA LEU A 141 -1.74 -6.40 1.29
C LEU A 141 -3.02 -6.92 1.93
N LEU A 142 -2.95 -7.61 3.07
CA LEU A 142 -4.14 -8.04 3.80
C LEU A 142 -4.94 -6.85 4.35
N LYS A 143 -4.31 -5.78 4.83
CA LYS A 143 -5.02 -4.54 5.19
C LYS A 143 -5.75 -3.91 3.99
N ALA A 144 -5.15 -3.92 2.81
CA ALA A 144 -5.84 -3.45 1.61
C ALA A 144 -7.03 -4.36 1.24
N TYR A 145 -6.85 -5.68 1.35
CA TYR A 145 -7.89 -6.67 1.10
C TYR A 145 -9.10 -6.52 2.04
N GLU A 146 -8.88 -6.21 3.33
CA GLU A 146 -9.94 -5.93 4.30
C GLU A 146 -10.81 -4.73 3.89
N ILE A 147 -10.22 -3.73 3.22
CA ILE A 147 -10.94 -2.55 2.73
C ILE A 147 -11.71 -2.86 1.44
N ASN A 148 -11.06 -3.54 0.50
CA ASN A 148 -11.68 -3.93 -0.76
C ASN A 148 -11.09 -5.24 -1.30
N SER A 149 -11.80 -6.34 -1.06
CA SER A 149 -11.44 -7.68 -1.53
C SER A 149 -11.81 -7.95 -2.99
N ASN A 150 -12.54 -7.05 -3.64
CA ASN A 150 -13.12 -7.29 -4.98
C ASN A 150 -12.35 -6.56 -6.09
N THR A 151 -11.01 -6.62 -6.06
CA THR A 151 -10.15 -6.15 -7.16
C THR A 151 -9.22 -7.27 -7.61
N ASP A 152 -8.93 -7.33 -8.90
CA ASP A 152 -7.93 -8.26 -9.46
C ASP A 152 -6.54 -8.00 -8.89
N PHE A 153 -6.17 -6.72 -8.77
CA PHE A 153 -4.88 -6.29 -8.26
C PHE A 153 -4.54 -6.89 -6.89
N ILE A 154 -5.43 -6.72 -5.89
CA ILE A 154 -5.11 -7.17 -4.53
C ILE A 154 -5.14 -8.71 -4.41
N ASN A 155 -6.09 -9.35 -5.09
CA ASN A 155 -6.20 -10.80 -5.12
C ASN A 155 -5.00 -11.44 -5.82
N LYS A 156 -4.58 -10.87 -6.97
CA LYS A 156 -3.36 -11.30 -7.66
C LYS A 156 -2.14 -11.21 -6.76
N ASN A 157 -1.87 -10.05 -6.16
CA ASN A 157 -0.65 -9.85 -5.37
C ASN A 157 -0.60 -10.79 -4.15
N ILE A 158 -1.69 -10.94 -3.40
CA ILE A 158 -1.73 -11.90 -2.28
C ILE A 158 -1.55 -13.35 -2.79
N GLY A 159 -2.25 -13.70 -3.86
CA GLY A 159 -2.18 -15.04 -4.43
C GLY A 159 -0.78 -15.39 -4.95
N VAL A 160 -0.16 -14.48 -5.70
CA VAL A 160 1.21 -14.63 -6.19
C VAL A 160 2.23 -14.69 -5.05
N LEU A 161 2.06 -13.87 -4.02
CA LEU A 161 2.94 -13.88 -2.85
C LEU A 161 2.94 -15.25 -2.14
N TYR A 162 1.77 -15.86 -1.94
CA TYR A 162 1.68 -17.23 -1.39
C TYR A 162 2.18 -18.29 -2.36
N TYR A 163 1.89 -18.16 -3.66
CA TYR A 163 2.38 -19.07 -4.68
C TYR A 163 3.92 -19.07 -4.75
N ASN A 164 4.55 -17.90 -4.74
CA ASN A 164 6.00 -17.79 -4.74
C ASN A 164 6.63 -18.47 -3.52
N GLN A 165 6.00 -18.37 -2.34
CA GLN A 165 6.46 -19.11 -1.15
C GLN A 165 6.38 -20.63 -1.34
N ALA A 166 5.32 -21.13 -1.97
CA ALA A 166 5.22 -22.56 -2.30
C ALA A 166 6.34 -23.01 -3.25
N VAL A 167 6.61 -22.22 -4.29
CA VAL A 167 7.68 -22.49 -5.27
C VAL A 167 9.05 -22.43 -4.62
N ASP A 168 9.31 -21.47 -3.73
CA ASP A 168 10.58 -21.34 -3.03
C ASP A 168 10.88 -22.53 -2.12
N ILE A 169 9.84 -23.10 -1.51
CA ILE A 169 9.99 -24.32 -0.70
C ILE A 169 10.38 -25.49 -1.62
N ILE A 170 9.73 -25.63 -2.79
CA ILE A 170 10.07 -26.68 -3.76
C ILE A 170 11.51 -26.54 -4.26
N LYS A 171 11.96 -25.32 -4.57
CA LYS A 171 13.33 -25.06 -5.00
C LYS A 171 14.38 -25.41 -3.97
N LYS A 172 14.01 -25.43 -2.68
CA LYS A 172 14.91 -25.86 -1.59
C LYS A 172 15.00 -27.36 -1.42
N MET A 173 14.11 -28.14 -2.07
CA MET A 173 14.22 -29.59 -2.13
C MET A 173 15.29 -29.97 -3.15
N ASP A 174 16.55 -29.79 -2.76
CA ASP A 174 17.72 -30.17 -3.55
C ASP A 174 18.13 -31.62 -3.26
N TYR A 175 19.06 -32.18 -4.05
CA TYR A 175 19.56 -33.55 -3.94
C TYR A 175 20.17 -33.86 -2.56
N ASP A 176 20.59 -32.84 -1.82
CA ASP A 176 21.19 -32.97 -0.48
C ASP A 176 20.16 -33.01 0.66
N VAL A 177 18.85 -32.84 0.36
CA VAL A 177 17.81 -32.91 1.39
C VAL A 177 17.59 -34.38 1.80
N PRO A 178 17.66 -34.69 3.12
CA PRO A 178 17.35 -36.03 3.61
C PRO A 178 15.93 -36.48 3.19
N LEU A 179 15.80 -37.76 2.79
CA LEU A 179 14.54 -38.30 2.27
C LEU A 179 13.36 -38.19 3.26
N ASP A 180 13.65 -38.24 4.55
CA ASP A 180 12.66 -38.08 5.64
C ASP A 180 12.14 -36.64 5.77
N GLN A 181 12.87 -35.64 5.24
CA GLN A 181 12.43 -34.24 5.24
C GLN A 181 11.61 -33.87 4.00
N LEU A 182 11.67 -34.61 2.91
CA LEU A 182 10.95 -34.32 1.67
C LEU A 182 9.43 -34.19 1.89
N PRO A 183 8.76 -35.07 2.64
CA PRO A 183 7.32 -34.92 2.92
C PRO A 183 6.99 -33.60 3.66
N VAL A 184 7.86 -33.14 4.57
CA VAL A 184 7.67 -31.90 5.32
C VAL A 184 7.67 -30.70 4.38
N TYR A 185 8.63 -30.62 3.43
CA TYR A 185 8.67 -29.57 2.41
C TYR A 185 7.48 -29.64 1.46
N GLN A 186 7.07 -30.85 1.06
CA GLN A 186 5.87 -31.04 0.22
C GLN A 186 4.62 -30.54 0.92
N ASP A 187 4.39 -30.92 2.18
CA ASP A 187 3.24 -30.47 2.97
C ASP A 187 3.23 -28.95 3.15
N GLN A 188 4.38 -28.33 3.41
CA GLN A 188 4.51 -26.89 3.52
C GLN A 188 4.18 -26.19 2.20
N SER A 189 4.72 -26.69 1.09
CA SER A 189 4.45 -26.13 -0.25
C SER A 189 2.97 -26.25 -0.61
N VAL A 190 2.35 -27.40 -0.38
CA VAL A 190 0.91 -27.64 -0.57
C VAL A 190 0.08 -26.70 0.29
N ALA A 191 0.49 -26.45 1.55
CA ALA A 191 -0.22 -25.53 2.44
C ALA A 191 -0.20 -24.10 1.90
N PHE A 192 0.91 -23.62 1.36
CA PHE A 192 0.98 -22.31 0.71
C PHE A 192 0.19 -22.27 -0.61
N GLY A 193 0.23 -23.32 -1.42
CA GLY A 193 -0.61 -23.45 -2.62
C GLY A 193 -2.10 -23.35 -2.29
N LYS A 194 -2.56 -24.03 -1.25
CA LYS A 194 -3.94 -23.94 -0.76
C LYS A 194 -4.31 -22.53 -0.28
N LYS A 195 -3.38 -21.79 0.33
CA LYS A 195 -3.59 -20.38 0.71
C LYS A 195 -3.68 -19.47 -0.51
N ALA A 196 -2.86 -19.69 -1.54
CA ALA A 196 -2.83 -18.89 -2.75
C ALA A 196 -4.09 -19.08 -3.62
N LEU A 197 -4.63 -20.30 -3.66
CA LEU A 197 -5.68 -20.72 -4.59
C LEU A 197 -6.92 -19.80 -4.59
N PRO A 198 -7.57 -19.49 -3.45
CA PRO A 198 -8.79 -18.68 -3.44
C PRO A 198 -8.55 -17.26 -3.98
N TYR A 199 -7.39 -16.69 -3.73
CA TYR A 199 -7.05 -15.36 -4.23
C TYR A 199 -6.81 -15.37 -5.74
N LEU A 200 -6.06 -16.35 -6.27
CA LEU A 200 -5.83 -16.44 -7.71
C LEU A 200 -7.10 -16.80 -8.49
N ILE A 201 -7.98 -17.64 -7.93
CA ILE A 201 -9.31 -17.88 -8.53
C ILE A 201 -10.07 -16.56 -8.61
N LYS A 202 -10.13 -15.79 -7.52
CA LYS A 202 -10.84 -14.52 -7.49
C LYS A 202 -10.24 -13.50 -8.47
N ALA A 203 -8.92 -13.42 -8.56
CA ALA A 203 -8.24 -12.58 -9.54
C ALA A 203 -8.58 -12.98 -10.97
N ASN A 204 -8.60 -14.30 -11.28
CA ASN A 204 -8.96 -14.81 -12.61
C ASN A 204 -10.44 -14.59 -12.97
N GLU A 205 -11.35 -14.61 -11.98
CA GLU A 205 -12.76 -14.28 -12.20
C GLU A 205 -12.93 -12.81 -12.61
N ILE A 206 -12.17 -11.90 -11.99
CA ILE A 206 -12.25 -10.46 -12.26
C ILE A 206 -11.51 -10.10 -13.55
N ASN A 207 -10.33 -10.67 -13.76
CA ASN A 207 -9.48 -10.42 -14.93
C ASN A 207 -8.97 -11.75 -15.51
N PRO A 208 -9.77 -12.42 -16.38
CA PRO A 208 -9.40 -13.71 -16.96
C PRO A 208 -8.21 -13.67 -17.93
N SER A 209 -7.77 -12.47 -18.33
CA SER A 209 -6.68 -12.27 -19.29
C SER A 209 -5.32 -12.01 -18.65
N ASP A 210 -5.20 -12.05 -17.32
CA ASP A 210 -3.91 -11.89 -16.64
C ASP A 210 -3.09 -13.19 -16.73
N LYS A 211 -2.04 -13.15 -17.55
CA LYS A 211 -1.16 -14.31 -17.79
C LYS A 211 -0.51 -14.85 -16.51
N ALA A 212 -0.08 -13.97 -15.61
CA ALA A 212 0.58 -14.39 -14.36
C ALA A 212 -0.39 -15.11 -13.42
N VAL A 213 -1.66 -14.70 -13.41
CA VAL A 213 -2.71 -15.37 -12.62
C VAL A 213 -3.00 -16.76 -13.19
N VAL A 214 -3.12 -16.87 -14.54
CA VAL A 214 -3.38 -18.15 -15.21
C VAL A 214 -2.21 -19.12 -15.03
N GLU A 215 -0.97 -18.65 -15.13
CA GLU A 215 0.24 -19.45 -14.87
C GLU A 215 0.29 -19.91 -13.41
N GLY A 216 0.02 -19.00 -12.45
CA GLY A 216 -0.03 -19.33 -11.03
C GLY A 216 -1.08 -20.39 -10.70
N LEU A 217 -2.27 -20.31 -11.30
CA LEU A 217 -3.31 -21.32 -11.15
C LEU A 217 -2.89 -22.68 -11.71
N ALA A 218 -2.27 -22.73 -12.90
CA ALA A 218 -1.71 -23.96 -13.42
C ALA A 218 -0.67 -24.57 -12.46
N GLY A 219 0.26 -23.77 -11.96
CA GLY A 219 1.27 -24.22 -11.00
C GLY A 219 0.68 -24.75 -9.68
N ILE A 220 -0.35 -24.09 -9.15
CA ILE A 220 -1.02 -24.56 -7.92
C ILE A 220 -1.76 -25.87 -8.15
N TYR A 221 -2.52 -26.00 -9.24
CA TYR A 221 -3.23 -27.25 -9.53
C TYR A 221 -2.28 -28.43 -9.79
N TYR A 222 -1.12 -28.16 -10.42
CA TYR A 222 -0.05 -29.16 -10.50
C TYR A 222 0.44 -29.59 -9.11
N LEU A 223 0.73 -28.63 -8.22
CA LEU A 223 1.16 -28.87 -6.85
C LEU A 223 0.12 -29.66 -6.03
N LEU A 224 -1.17 -29.42 -6.28
CA LEU A 224 -2.27 -30.09 -5.60
C LEU A 224 -2.64 -31.46 -6.23
N ASN A 225 -1.90 -31.92 -7.27
CA ASN A 225 -2.18 -33.13 -8.06
C ASN A 225 -3.57 -33.13 -8.73
N ASP A 226 -4.15 -31.95 -9.02
CA ASP A 226 -5.37 -31.82 -9.81
C ASP A 226 -5.01 -31.74 -11.29
N SER A 227 -4.86 -32.91 -11.93
CA SER A 227 -4.42 -33.02 -13.32
C SER A 227 -5.42 -32.40 -14.31
N GLU A 228 -6.73 -32.44 -14.02
CA GLU A 228 -7.76 -31.87 -14.87
C GLU A 228 -7.63 -30.35 -14.95
N LYS A 229 -7.63 -29.68 -13.78
CA LYS A 229 -7.47 -28.25 -13.67
C LYS A 229 -6.10 -27.77 -14.15
N TYR A 230 -5.05 -28.49 -13.84
CA TYR A 230 -3.72 -28.20 -14.37
C TYR A 230 -3.72 -28.12 -15.90
N ASN A 231 -4.27 -29.15 -16.59
CA ASN A 231 -4.31 -29.16 -18.04
C ASN A 231 -5.19 -28.06 -18.62
N GLU A 232 -6.32 -27.72 -17.98
CA GLU A 232 -7.20 -26.60 -18.35
C GLU A 232 -6.40 -25.27 -18.35
N TYR A 233 -5.78 -24.93 -17.22
CA TYR A 233 -5.07 -23.65 -17.06
C TYR A 233 -3.76 -23.60 -17.84
N LYS A 234 -3.06 -24.72 -17.98
CA LYS A 234 -1.87 -24.84 -18.85
C LYS A 234 -2.20 -24.54 -20.30
N LYS A 235 -3.25 -25.16 -20.84
CA LYS A 235 -3.72 -24.90 -22.21
C LYS A 235 -4.09 -23.43 -22.38
N LYS A 236 -4.84 -22.87 -21.44
CA LYS A 236 -5.20 -21.45 -21.46
C LYS A 236 -3.97 -20.54 -21.51
N PHE A 237 -2.96 -20.81 -20.68
CA PHE A 237 -1.70 -20.06 -20.66
C PHE A 237 -0.93 -20.17 -22.00
N GLU A 238 -0.86 -21.37 -22.58
CA GLU A 238 -0.22 -21.60 -23.89
C GLU A 238 -0.93 -20.84 -25.02
N GLU A 239 -2.26 -20.78 -25.00
CA GLU A 239 -3.06 -20.02 -25.97
C GLU A 239 -2.83 -18.50 -25.83
N MET A 240 -2.73 -17.98 -24.60
CA MET A 240 -2.42 -16.58 -24.33
C MET A 240 -1.00 -16.15 -24.76
N ASN A 241 -0.08 -17.09 -24.89
CA ASN A 241 1.29 -16.84 -25.36
C ASN A 241 1.43 -16.84 -26.89
N LYS A 242 0.41 -17.29 -27.62
CA LYS A 242 0.39 -17.30 -29.10
C LYS A 242 -0.22 -16.01 -29.69
N GLN A 243 -0.83 -15.21 -28.85
CA GLN A 243 -1.39 -13.88 -29.20
C GLN A 243 -0.36 -12.77 -28.96
#